data_9a252ec6bdeec02038705a12871ab53d
#
_entry.id   9a252ec6bdeec02038705a12871ab53d
#
_cell.length_a   1.000
_cell.length_b   1.000
_cell.length_c   1.000
_cell.angle_alpha   90.00
_cell.angle_beta   90.00
_cell.angle_gamma   90.00
#
_symmetry.space_group_name_H-M   'P 1'
#
loop_
_entity.id
_entity.type
_entity.pdbx_description
1 polymer ?
#
loop_
_entity_poly.entity_id
_entity_poly.type
_entity_poly.pdbx_seq_one_letter_code
_entity_poly.pdbx_strand_id
1 'polypeptide(L)'
;MRENPHLCTITTAGFDKTLPCYQLRTVAIEVLNELKSDDEMFIAIYSLDADDDWRSEKNWMKVAPNLNITVTSKYIKGQVQQAINNPSDEVGVRTKTLNQWCDSATVWLSDESIIKCTQAVDLSKFRGLPCYVGVDLAATSDLTAVSYLVVDSDKYYFKTHYYLPESALTDKTDKELYKLWKRAGLLTVTTGNVTDYDYITTDMLKYSEVVNIQAVG
;
A
#
# COMPACT_ATOMS: atom_id res chain seq x y z
N MET A 1 26.44 -27.37 -24.24
CA MET A 1 25.18 -26.63 -24.00
C MET A 1 24.10 -27.32 -24.82
N ARG A 2 22.87 -27.46 -24.32
CA ARG A 2 21.78 -28.05 -25.12
C ARG A 2 21.41 -27.07 -26.24
N GLU A 3 21.13 -27.57 -27.43
CA GLU A 3 20.81 -26.72 -28.60
C GLU A 3 19.50 -25.96 -28.47
N ASN A 4 18.51 -26.53 -27.73
CA ASN A 4 17.21 -25.90 -27.49
C ASN A 4 16.87 -26.01 -25.97
N PRO A 5 17.43 -25.16 -25.12
CA PRO A 5 17.08 -25.14 -23.71
C PRO A 5 15.65 -24.61 -23.54
N HIS A 6 14.86 -25.26 -22.71
CA HIS A 6 13.52 -24.79 -22.36
C HIS A 6 13.46 -24.52 -20.87
N LEU A 7 13.02 -23.32 -20.49
CA LEU A 7 12.75 -22.92 -19.11
C LEU A 7 11.25 -22.67 -18.96
N CYS A 8 10.63 -23.41 -18.05
CA CYS A 8 9.22 -23.21 -17.71
C CYS A 8 9.10 -22.67 -16.28
N THR A 9 8.50 -21.50 -16.11
CA THR A 9 8.24 -20.88 -14.82
C THR A 9 6.74 -20.91 -14.55
N ILE A 10 6.33 -21.53 -13.45
CA ILE A 10 4.94 -21.58 -12.98
C ILE A 10 4.90 -20.99 -11.58
N THR A 11 4.04 -19.99 -11.35
CA THR A 11 3.95 -19.31 -10.07
C THR A 11 2.55 -18.74 -9.84
N THR A 12 2.25 -18.42 -8.58
CA THR A 12 1.12 -17.58 -8.20
C THR A 12 1.60 -16.17 -7.88
N ALA A 13 0.65 -15.24 -7.69
CA ALA A 13 0.96 -13.90 -7.23
C ALA A 13 1.56 -13.89 -5.80
N GLY A 14 2.13 -12.77 -5.43
CA GLY A 14 2.75 -12.51 -4.13
C GLY A 14 2.39 -11.14 -3.59
N PHE A 15 3.16 -10.71 -2.61
CA PHE A 15 2.97 -9.43 -1.94
C PHE A 15 4.21 -8.51 -2.02
N ASP A 16 5.32 -9.00 -2.55
CA ASP A 16 6.54 -8.23 -2.75
C ASP A 16 6.79 -7.98 -4.24
N LYS A 17 6.50 -6.77 -4.67
CA LYS A 17 6.65 -6.33 -6.07
C LYS A 17 8.09 -6.00 -6.46
N THR A 18 9.04 -6.05 -5.52
CA THR A 18 10.47 -5.83 -5.79
C THR A 18 11.19 -7.10 -6.22
N LEU A 19 10.59 -8.27 -5.99
CA LEU A 19 11.18 -9.57 -6.27
C LEU A 19 11.14 -9.95 -7.76
N PRO A 20 12.05 -10.83 -8.21
CA PRO A 20 12.20 -11.21 -9.62
C PRO A 20 10.93 -11.71 -10.28
N CYS A 21 10.04 -12.38 -9.55
CA CYS A 21 8.79 -12.91 -10.10
C CYS A 21 7.86 -11.78 -10.59
N TYR A 22 7.76 -10.68 -9.84
CA TYR A 22 6.97 -9.53 -10.26
C TYR A 22 7.63 -8.79 -11.43
N GLN A 23 8.96 -8.68 -11.42
CA GLN A 23 9.72 -8.08 -12.52
C GLN A 23 9.52 -8.87 -13.83
N LEU A 24 9.61 -10.21 -13.76
CA LEU A 24 9.33 -11.08 -14.90
C LEU A 24 7.90 -10.90 -15.42
N ARG A 25 6.92 -10.82 -14.52
CA ARG A 25 5.52 -10.53 -14.87
C ARG A 25 5.38 -9.18 -15.59
N THR A 26 6.09 -8.15 -15.13
CA THR A 26 6.07 -6.82 -15.77
C THR A 26 6.56 -6.90 -17.21
N VAL A 27 7.70 -7.56 -17.44
CA VAL A 27 8.23 -7.80 -18.80
C VAL A 27 7.24 -8.60 -19.64
N ALA A 28 6.65 -9.65 -19.07
CA ALA A 28 5.66 -10.47 -19.76
C ALA A 28 4.42 -9.65 -20.20
N ILE A 29 3.93 -8.74 -19.36
CA ILE A 29 2.82 -7.84 -19.71
C ILE A 29 3.23 -6.87 -20.82
N GLU A 30 4.45 -6.35 -20.83
CA GLU A 30 4.95 -5.48 -21.88
C GLU A 30 4.99 -6.22 -23.24
N VAL A 31 5.38 -7.50 -23.24
CA VAL A 31 5.36 -8.35 -24.46
C VAL A 31 3.91 -8.61 -24.90
N LEU A 32 3.00 -8.99 -24.00
CA LEU A 32 1.59 -9.21 -24.32
C LEU A 32 0.88 -7.96 -24.87
N ASN A 33 1.31 -6.77 -24.45
CA ASN A 33 0.79 -5.49 -24.92
C ASN A 33 1.55 -4.95 -26.15
N GLU A 34 2.42 -5.76 -26.76
CA GLU A 34 3.22 -5.40 -27.94
C GLU A 34 4.15 -4.18 -27.72
N LEU A 35 4.45 -3.85 -26.45
CA LEU A 35 5.43 -2.81 -26.11
C LEU A 35 6.87 -3.31 -26.23
N LYS A 36 7.06 -4.62 -26.17
CA LYS A 36 8.33 -5.34 -26.40
C LYS A 36 8.06 -6.53 -27.32
N SER A 37 9.04 -6.89 -28.15
CA SER A 37 8.99 -8.10 -28.97
C SER A 37 9.88 -9.17 -28.35
N ASP A 38 9.33 -10.36 -28.12
CA ASP A 38 10.07 -11.54 -27.70
C ASP A 38 9.32 -12.79 -28.20
N ASP A 39 9.75 -13.30 -29.36
CA ASP A 39 9.11 -14.45 -30.01
C ASP A 39 9.47 -15.80 -29.34
N GLU A 40 10.44 -15.81 -28.43
CA GLU A 40 10.86 -17.00 -27.70
C GLU A 40 10.10 -17.15 -26.36
N MET A 41 9.37 -16.13 -25.94
CA MET A 41 8.64 -16.10 -24.67
C MET A 41 7.17 -16.48 -24.82
N PHE A 42 6.80 -17.69 -24.38
CA PHE A 42 5.38 -18.05 -24.23
C PHE A 42 4.85 -17.54 -22.89
N ILE A 43 3.74 -16.77 -22.92
CA ILE A 43 3.18 -16.11 -21.75
C ILE A 43 1.70 -16.45 -21.58
N ALA A 44 1.34 -16.88 -20.37
CA ALA A 44 -0.06 -17.03 -19.94
C ALA A 44 -0.23 -16.47 -18.53
N ILE A 45 -1.08 -15.45 -18.37
CA ILE A 45 -1.37 -14.80 -17.08
C ILE A 45 -2.86 -14.90 -16.81
N TYR A 46 -3.22 -15.61 -15.75
CA TYR A 46 -4.58 -15.74 -15.25
C TYR A 46 -4.66 -15.06 -13.88
N SER A 47 -5.12 -13.81 -13.83
CA SER A 47 -5.19 -13.02 -12.61
C SER A 47 -6.41 -12.12 -12.60
N LEU A 48 -6.83 -11.66 -11.42
CA LEU A 48 -7.75 -10.53 -11.32
C LEU A 48 -7.05 -9.25 -11.74
N ASP A 49 -7.81 -8.34 -12.35
CA ASP A 49 -7.37 -6.98 -12.60
C ASP A 49 -7.35 -6.16 -11.30
N ALA A 50 -6.68 -5.01 -11.31
CA ALA A 50 -6.53 -4.17 -10.12
C ALA A 50 -7.89 -3.69 -9.56
N ASP A 51 -8.84 -3.40 -10.45
CA ASP A 51 -10.17 -2.87 -10.11
C ASP A 51 -11.23 -3.96 -9.92
N ASP A 52 -10.86 -5.24 -10.08
CA ASP A 52 -11.80 -6.34 -9.88
C ASP A 52 -12.11 -6.54 -8.40
N ASP A 53 -13.39 -6.59 -8.06
CA ASP A 53 -13.81 -7.08 -6.75
C ASP A 53 -13.52 -8.59 -6.64
N TRP A 54 -12.55 -8.94 -5.80
CA TRP A 54 -12.10 -10.31 -5.58
C TRP A 54 -13.18 -11.21 -4.93
N ARG A 55 -14.19 -10.62 -4.32
CA ARG A 55 -15.32 -11.32 -3.69
C ARG A 55 -16.38 -11.73 -4.71
N SER A 56 -16.34 -11.11 -5.90
CA SER A 56 -17.36 -11.33 -6.93
C SER A 56 -17.10 -12.58 -7.75
N GLU A 57 -18.03 -13.53 -7.67
CA GLU A 57 -17.99 -14.82 -8.38
C GLU A 57 -17.81 -14.68 -9.89
N LYS A 58 -18.38 -13.63 -10.49
CA LYS A 58 -18.25 -13.35 -11.94
C LYS A 58 -16.80 -13.10 -12.40
N ASN A 59 -15.93 -12.68 -11.49
CA ASN A 59 -14.53 -12.38 -11.80
C ASN A 59 -13.63 -13.63 -11.72
N TRP A 60 -14.10 -14.71 -11.07
CA TRP A 60 -13.25 -15.88 -10.81
C TRP A 60 -12.87 -16.66 -12.07
N MET A 61 -13.62 -16.53 -13.16
CA MET A 61 -13.23 -17.12 -14.46
C MET A 61 -11.91 -16.54 -15.01
N LYS A 62 -11.54 -15.31 -14.64
CA LYS A 62 -10.26 -14.70 -15.04
C LYS A 62 -9.06 -15.44 -14.46
N VAL A 63 -9.21 -16.00 -13.26
CA VAL A 63 -8.13 -16.70 -12.53
C VAL A 63 -8.18 -18.21 -12.68
N ALA A 64 -9.35 -18.75 -12.99
CA ALA A 64 -9.59 -20.20 -13.13
C ALA A 64 -10.36 -20.47 -14.43
N PRO A 65 -9.68 -20.50 -15.60
CA PRO A 65 -10.35 -20.76 -16.88
C PRO A 65 -11.00 -22.16 -16.94
N ASN A 66 -10.59 -23.06 -16.07
CA ASN A 66 -11.16 -24.40 -15.86
C ASN A 66 -12.14 -24.46 -14.67
N LEU A 67 -12.72 -23.32 -14.28
CA LEU A 67 -13.72 -23.23 -13.22
C LEU A 67 -14.91 -24.16 -13.49
N ASN A 68 -15.33 -24.92 -12.49
CA ASN A 68 -16.35 -25.97 -12.54
C ASN A 68 -16.01 -27.19 -13.41
N ILE A 69 -14.73 -27.29 -13.86
CA ILE A 69 -14.17 -28.50 -14.49
C ILE A 69 -13.25 -29.20 -13.48
N THR A 70 -12.19 -28.52 -13.04
CA THR A 70 -11.24 -29.05 -12.04
C THR A 70 -11.29 -28.31 -10.71
N VAL A 71 -11.61 -27.01 -10.73
CA VAL A 71 -11.80 -26.19 -9.53
C VAL A 71 -13.27 -25.76 -9.48
N THR A 72 -13.95 -26.02 -8.38
CA THR A 72 -15.38 -25.69 -8.25
C THR A 72 -15.57 -24.27 -7.73
N SER A 73 -16.59 -23.55 -8.21
CA SER A 73 -17.02 -22.26 -7.65
C SER A 73 -17.28 -22.35 -6.14
N LYS A 74 -17.79 -23.50 -5.67
CA LYS A 74 -18.02 -23.75 -4.24
C LYS A 74 -16.72 -23.68 -3.43
N TYR A 75 -15.62 -24.22 -3.96
CA TYR A 75 -14.32 -24.18 -3.29
C TYR A 75 -13.83 -22.75 -3.18
N ILE A 76 -13.80 -21.99 -4.29
CA ILE A 76 -13.35 -20.60 -4.29
C ILE A 76 -14.22 -19.75 -3.36
N LYS A 77 -15.54 -19.94 -3.40
CA LYS A 77 -16.48 -19.25 -2.51
C LYS A 77 -16.18 -19.51 -1.03
N GLY A 78 -15.83 -20.75 -0.68
CA GLY A 78 -15.41 -21.11 0.69
C GLY A 78 -14.14 -20.37 1.13
N GLN A 79 -13.13 -20.31 0.27
CA GLN A 79 -11.89 -19.58 0.53
C GLN A 79 -12.14 -18.07 0.68
N VAL A 80 -12.92 -17.48 -0.22
CA VAL A 80 -13.31 -16.07 -0.17
C VAL A 80 -14.09 -15.77 1.11
N GLN A 81 -15.06 -16.60 1.49
CA GLN A 81 -15.83 -16.40 2.71
C GLN A 81 -14.97 -16.50 3.97
N GLN A 82 -14.00 -17.42 4.00
CA GLN A 82 -13.02 -17.53 5.09
C GLN A 82 -12.21 -16.24 5.22
N ALA A 83 -11.71 -15.69 4.11
CA ALA A 83 -10.95 -14.44 4.10
C ALA A 83 -11.80 -13.21 4.51
N ILE A 84 -13.09 -13.19 4.17
CA ILE A 84 -14.02 -12.15 4.64
C ILE A 84 -14.20 -12.22 6.16
N ASN A 85 -14.34 -13.43 6.69
CA ASN A 85 -14.55 -13.65 8.13
C ASN A 85 -13.26 -13.46 8.95
N ASN A 86 -12.10 -13.70 8.34
CA ASN A 86 -10.79 -13.58 8.95
C ASN A 86 -9.83 -12.79 8.03
N PRO A 87 -9.70 -11.46 8.24
CA PRO A 87 -8.88 -10.60 7.40
C PRO A 87 -7.40 -11.03 7.28
N SER A 88 -6.86 -11.77 8.26
CA SER A 88 -5.49 -12.29 8.17
C SER A 88 -5.30 -13.31 7.04
N ASP A 89 -6.36 -13.96 6.58
CA ASP A 89 -6.33 -14.95 5.49
C ASP A 89 -6.48 -14.28 4.11
N GLU A 90 -6.89 -13.00 4.04
CA GLU A 90 -7.20 -12.29 2.80
C GLU A 90 -6.04 -12.33 1.81
N VAL A 91 -4.84 -11.95 2.24
CA VAL A 91 -3.67 -11.93 1.36
C VAL A 91 -3.36 -13.33 0.80
N GLY A 92 -3.48 -14.36 1.64
CA GLY A 92 -3.30 -15.74 1.22
C GLY A 92 -4.28 -16.17 0.13
N VAL A 93 -5.55 -15.83 0.28
CA VAL A 93 -6.60 -16.15 -0.70
C VAL A 93 -6.42 -15.34 -1.97
N ARG A 94 -6.17 -14.03 -1.87
CA ARG A 94 -5.95 -13.16 -3.04
C ARG A 94 -4.73 -13.60 -3.85
N THR A 95 -3.61 -13.90 -3.20
CA THR A 95 -2.39 -14.27 -3.92
C THR A 95 -2.41 -15.69 -4.46
N LYS A 96 -2.83 -16.68 -3.66
CA LYS A 96 -2.72 -18.11 -4.01
C LYS A 96 -3.94 -18.65 -4.75
N THR A 97 -5.14 -18.18 -4.41
CA THR A 97 -6.38 -18.68 -5.02
C THR A 97 -6.84 -17.80 -6.18
N LEU A 98 -6.71 -16.48 -6.04
CA LEU A 98 -7.19 -15.51 -7.03
C LEU A 98 -6.06 -14.86 -7.84
N ASN A 99 -4.83 -15.27 -7.62
CA ASN A 99 -3.65 -14.83 -8.36
C ASN A 99 -3.53 -13.30 -8.48
N GLN A 100 -3.96 -12.58 -7.45
CA GLN A 100 -3.94 -11.12 -7.38
C GLN A 100 -2.76 -10.66 -6.52
N TRP A 101 -1.94 -9.76 -7.04
CA TRP A 101 -0.82 -9.18 -6.29
C TRP A 101 -1.32 -8.23 -5.21
N CYS A 102 -0.76 -8.37 -4.01
CA CYS A 102 -1.04 -7.54 -2.84
C CYS A 102 0.18 -6.68 -2.51
N ASP A 103 -0.01 -5.64 -1.69
CA ASP A 103 1.07 -4.72 -1.30
C ASP A 103 1.70 -5.07 0.06
N SER A 104 1.13 -6.04 0.79
CA SER A 104 1.68 -6.52 2.06
C SER A 104 1.42 -8.01 2.27
N ALA A 105 2.21 -8.63 3.15
CA ALA A 105 2.07 -10.05 3.50
C ALA A 105 0.86 -10.34 4.39
N THR A 106 0.43 -9.36 5.17
CA THR A 106 -0.71 -9.47 6.10
C THR A 106 -1.54 -8.20 6.04
N VAL A 107 -2.85 -8.35 6.20
CA VAL A 107 -3.79 -7.22 6.34
C VAL A 107 -4.17 -7.13 7.82
N TRP A 108 -3.82 -6.02 8.45
CA TRP A 108 -4.29 -5.71 9.80
C TRP A 108 -5.71 -5.15 9.78
N LEU A 109 -5.96 -4.21 8.86
CA LEU A 109 -7.27 -3.61 8.63
C LEU A 109 -7.63 -3.77 7.15
N SER A 110 -8.89 -4.08 6.85
CA SER A 110 -9.32 -4.17 5.45
C SER A 110 -9.24 -2.80 4.76
N ASP A 111 -8.89 -2.79 3.47
CA ASP A 111 -8.86 -1.57 2.64
C ASP A 111 -10.20 -0.82 2.71
N GLU A 112 -11.31 -1.56 2.73
CA GLU A 112 -12.66 -0.98 2.86
C GLU A 112 -12.83 -0.20 4.16
N SER A 113 -12.31 -0.70 5.28
CA SER A 113 -12.36 -0.02 6.58
C SER A 113 -11.49 1.23 6.57
N ILE A 114 -10.29 1.15 5.97
CA ILE A 114 -9.39 2.29 5.84
C ILE A 114 -10.03 3.37 4.96
N ILE A 115 -10.56 3.00 3.79
CA ILE A 115 -11.20 3.93 2.84
C ILE A 115 -12.39 4.65 3.49
N LYS A 116 -13.22 3.94 4.27
CA LYS A 116 -14.34 4.53 5.01
C LYS A 116 -13.88 5.58 6.05
N CYS A 117 -12.68 5.42 6.59
CA CYS A 117 -12.09 6.36 7.54
C CYS A 117 -11.25 7.46 6.87
N THR A 118 -10.97 7.34 5.56
CA THR A 118 -10.12 8.29 4.82
C THR A 118 -10.94 9.53 4.46
N GLN A 119 -10.74 10.60 5.21
CA GLN A 119 -11.32 11.92 4.94
C GLN A 119 -10.22 12.98 5.12
N ALA A 120 -10.34 14.07 4.37
CA ALA A 120 -9.47 15.23 4.57
C ALA A 120 -9.80 15.87 5.92
N VAL A 121 -8.91 15.75 6.89
CA VAL A 121 -9.04 16.35 8.21
C VAL A 121 -8.40 17.74 8.20
N ASP A 122 -9.23 18.76 8.39
CA ASP A 122 -8.82 20.13 8.60
C ASP A 122 -8.91 20.48 10.08
N LEU A 123 -7.78 20.55 10.76
CA LEU A 123 -7.71 20.79 12.20
C LEU A 123 -8.30 22.15 12.61
N SER A 124 -8.38 23.13 11.70
CA SER A 124 -8.98 24.45 11.99
C SER A 124 -10.46 24.37 12.37
N LYS A 125 -11.15 23.30 11.95
CA LYS A 125 -12.55 23.06 12.28
C LYS A 125 -12.78 22.55 13.71
N PHE A 126 -11.72 22.15 14.41
CA PHE A 126 -11.76 21.56 15.73
C PHE A 126 -11.22 22.51 16.81
N ARG A 127 -11.43 23.80 16.63
CA ARG A 127 -10.87 24.85 17.48
C ARG A 127 -11.21 24.62 18.96
N GLY A 128 -10.15 24.56 19.79
CA GLY A 128 -10.26 24.41 21.24
C GLY A 128 -10.62 22.99 21.73
N LEU A 129 -10.86 22.03 20.82
CA LEU A 129 -11.10 20.66 21.23
C LEU A 129 -9.82 19.98 21.73
N PRO A 130 -9.95 18.99 22.63
CA PRO A 130 -8.81 18.21 23.14
C PRO A 130 -8.06 17.52 21.98
N CYS A 131 -6.74 17.68 21.97
CA CYS A 131 -5.86 17.04 21.00
C CYS A 131 -4.71 16.33 21.71
N TYR A 132 -4.40 15.14 21.28
CA TYR A 132 -3.26 14.35 21.72
C TYR A 132 -2.29 14.19 20.55
N VAL A 133 -0.99 14.36 20.81
CA VAL A 133 0.02 14.32 19.75
C VAL A 133 0.94 13.13 19.98
N GLY A 134 1.03 12.26 18.98
CA GLY A 134 2.01 11.18 18.92
C GLY A 134 3.17 11.56 18.00
N VAL A 135 4.41 11.35 18.44
CA VAL A 135 5.61 11.73 17.70
C VAL A 135 6.51 10.51 17.54
N ASP A 136 6.83 10.17 16.30
CA ASP A 136 7.83 9.15 15.96
C ASP A 136 9.00 9.84 15.25
N LEU A 137 10.14 9.93 15.94
CA LEU A 137 11.31 10.67 15.46
C LEU A 137 12.33 9.73 14.82
N ALA A 138 12.66 10.04 13.58
CA ALA A 138 13.75 9.42 12.86
C ALA A 138 14.82 10.47 12.48
N ALA A 139 16.08 10.17 12.74
CA ALA A 139 17.16 11.13 12.48
C ALA A 139 17.54 11.19 11.00
N THR A 140 17.74 10.06 10.32
CA THR A 140 18.38 10.03 8.99
C THR A 140 17.69 9.14 7.97
N SER A 141 17.16 7.99 8.37
CA SER A 141 16.79 6.97 7.39
C SER A 141 15.32 6.69 7.25
N ASP A 142 14.50 6.98 8.22
CA ASP A 142 13.06 6.75 8.17
C ASP A 142 12.28 8.05 8.16
N LEU A 143 11.00 7.96 7.86
CA LEU A 143 10.10 9.09 7.98
C LEU A 143 9.91 9.44 9.46
N THR A 144 10.06 10.71 9.79
CA THR A 144 9.53 11.22 11.05
C THR A 144 8.05 11.50 10.88
N ALA A 145 7.23 11.09 11.84
CA ALA A 145 5.79 11.29 11.82
C ALA A 145 5.29 12.01 13.06
N VAL A 146 4.40 12.97 12.86
CA VAL A 146 3.69 13.67 13.94
C VAL A 146 2.20 13.56 13.69
N SER A 147 1.50 12.83 14.56
CA SER A 147 0.06 12.57 14.45
C SER A 147 -0.71 13.36 15.50
N TYR A 148 -1.68 14.14 15.05
CA TYR A 148 -2.62 14.90 15.88
C TYR A 148 -3.93 14.12 15.96
N LEU A 149 -4.31 13.68 17.14
CA LEU A 149 -5.58 13.02 17.42
C LEU A 149 -6.51 14.00 18.15
N VAL A 150 -7.55 14.44 17.48
CA VAL A 150 -8.60 15.28 18.06
C VAL A 150 -9.78 14.39 18.46
N VAL A 151 -10.29 14.60 19.68
CA VAL A 151 -11.46 13.91 20.22
C VAL A 151 -12.64 14.87 20.20
N ASP A 152 -13.67 14.50 19.43
CA ASP A 152 -14.95 15.22 19.39
C ASP A 152 -16.08 14.27 19.71
N SER A 153 -16.56 14.35 20.94
CA SER A 153 -17.58 13.46 21.50
C SER A 153 -17.17 11.98 21.43
N ASP A 154 -17.79 11.22 20.55
CA ASP A 154 -17.53 9.79 20.28
C ASP A 154 -16.70 9.54 19.02
N LYS A 155 -16.22 10.61 18.39
CA LYS A 155 -15.44 10.53 17.15
C LYS A 155 -13.99 10.93 17.36
N TYR A 156 -13.14 10.25 16.62
CA TYR A 156 -11.70 10.46 16.62
C TYR A 156 -11.25 10.92 15.23
N TYR A 157 -10.57 12.06 15.19
CA TYR A 157 -10.03 12.61 13.96
C TYR A 157 -8.52 12.70 14.08
N PHE A 158 -7.79 12.10 13.17
CA PHE A 158 -6.33 12.23 13.18
C PHE A 158 -5.81 12.70 11.85
N LYS A 159 -4.77 13.51 11.95
CA LYS A 159 -3.99 14.04 10.85
C LYS A 159 -2.53 13.84 11.15
N THR A 160 -1.83 13.17 10.26
CA THR A 160 -0.40 12.93 10.38
C THR A 160 0.37 13.82 9.41
N HIS A 161 1.46 14.41 9.90
CA HIS A 161 2.46 15.10 9.11
C HIS A 161 3.72 14.26 9.07
N TYR A 162 4.32 14.17 7.90
CA TYR A 162 5.54 13.41 7.67
C TYR A 162 6.68 14.34 7.30
N TYR A 163 7.86 14.06 7.84
CA TYR A 163 9.08 14.83 7.60
C TYR A 163 10.21 13.91 7.19
N LEU A 164 11.09 14.40 6.32
CA LEU A 164 12.24 13.66 5.82
C LEU A 164 13.36 14.64 5.46
N PRO A 165 14.66 14.32 5.71
CA PRO A 165 15.75 15.18 5.30
C PRO A 165 15.94 15.17 3.78
N GLU A 166 16.44 16.26 3.23
CA GLU A 166 16.64 16.45 1.79
C GLU A 166 17.56 15.38 1.16
N SER A 167 18.57 14.92 1.88
CA SER A 167 19.48 13.86 1.42
C SER A 167 18.75 12.57 1.05
N ALA A 168 17.64 12.25 1.71
CA ALA A 168 16.87 11.04 1.42
C ALA A 168 16.18 11.07 0.03
N LEU A 169 16.01 12.23 -0.58
CA LEU A 169 15.48 12.38 -1.95
C LEU A 169 16.51 11.97 -3.03
N THR A 170 17.78 11.84 -2.67
CA THR A 170 18.86 11.47 -3.60
C THR A 170 19.40 10.08 -3.34
N ASP A 171 19.52 9.68 -2.09
CA ASP A 171 20.36 8.56 -1.68
C ASP A 171 19.57 7.26 -1.41
N LYS A 172 18.23 7.31 -1.47
CA LYS A 172 17.39 6.15 -1.12
C LYS A 172 16.77 5.43 -2.31
N THR A 173 16.47 4.16 -2.07
CA THR A 173 15.77 3.30 -3.03
C THR A 173 14.40 3.88 -3.41
N ASP A 174 13.69 4.47 -2.42
CA ASP A 174 12.33 4.99 -2.58
C ASP A 174 12.28 6.48 -2.96
N LYS A 175 13.39 7.06 -3.37
CA LYS A 175 13.53 8.50 -3.68
C LYS A 175 12.46 9.03 -4.64
N GLU A 176 12.06 8.27 -5.64
CA GLU A 176 11.04 8.71 -6.59
C GLU A 176 9.66 8.78 -5.94
N LEU A 177 9.35 7.88 -5.02
CA LEU A 177 8.12 7.88 -4.23
C LEU A 177 8.10 9.08 -3.27
N TYR A 178 9.21 9.38 -2.60
CA TYR A 178 9.34 10.55 -1.74
C TYR A 178 9.18 11.88 -2.50
N LYS A 179 9.74 11.98 -3.71
CA LYS A 179 9.53 13.13 -4.59
C LYS A 179 8.07 13.31 -4.98
N LEU A 180 7.37 12.20 -5.26
CA LEU A 180 5.93 12.23 -5.54
C LEU A 180 5.13 12.72 -4.34
N TRP A 181 5.38 12.21 -3.14
CA TRP A 181 4.72 12.64 -1.91
C TRP A 181 5.01 14.11 -1.57
N LYS A 182 6.25 14.57 -1.76
CA LYS A 182 6.59 15.99 -1.64
C LYS A 182 5.75 16.87 -2.58
N ARG A 183 5.66 16.49 -3.87
CA ARG A 183 4.85 17.22 -4.86
C ARG A 183 3.36 17.22 -4.53
N ALA A 184 2.87 16.13 -3.95
CA ALA A 184 1.48 16.00 -3.50
C ALA A 184 1.19 16.74 -2.17
N GLY A 185 2.19 17.35 -1.53
CA GLY A 185 2.05 18.03 -0.24
C GLY A 185 1.84 17.09 0.95
N LEU A 186 2.16 15.81 0.78
CA LEU A 186 2.03 14.78 1.81
C LEU A 186 3.30 14.62 2.66
N LEU A 187 4.42 15.17 2.21
CA LEU A 187 5.73 15.05 2.84
C LEU A 187 6.41 16.40 2.91
N THR A 188 6.80 16.80 4.12
CA THR A 188 7.65 17.97 4.36
C THR A 188 9.11 17.56 4.31
N VAL A 189 9.88 18.20 3.45
CA VAL A 189 11.32 17.94 3.33
C VAL A 189 12.08 19.01 4.07
N THR A 190 12.85 18.59 5.08
CA THR A 190 13.73 19.47 5.86
C THR A 190 15.10 19.63 5.18
N THR A 191 15.77 20.71 5.42
CA THR A 191 17.10 20.95 4.84
C THR A 191 18.17 20.09 5.49
N GLY A 192 19.16 19.65 4.69
CA GLY A 192 20.34 18.92 5.18
C GLY A 192 20.21 17.40 5.18
N ASN A 193 21.08 16.77 6.01
CA ASN A 193 21.29 15.31 6.02
C ASN A 193 20.51 14.59 7.13
N VAL A 194 19.95 15.34 8.08
CA VAL A 194 19.15 14.85 9.20
C VAL A 194 17.83 15.61 9.24
N THR A 195 16.81 15.00 9.80
CA THR A 195 15.53 15.69 9.98
C THR A 195 15.71 16.85 10.94
N ASP A 196 15.40 18.05 10.47
CA ASP A 196 15.44 19.28 11.26
C ASP A 196 14.14 19.38 12.10
N TYR A 197 14.29 19.22 13.41
CA TYR A 197 13.18 19.20 14.36
C TYR A 197 12.56 20.60 14.59
N ASP A 198 13.20 21.67 14.16
CA ASP A 198 12.61 23.02 14.22
C ASP A 198 11.38 23.13 13.32
N TYR A 199 11.33 22.42 12.20
CA TYR A 199 10.13 22.28 11.37
C TYR A 199 8.97 21.68 12.16
N ILE A 200 9.25 20.60 12.90
CA ILE A 200 8.25 19.91 13.72
C ILE A 200 7.73 20.83 14.83
N THR A 201 8.65 21.46 15.55
CA THR A 201 8.30 22.41 16.63
C THR A 201 7.46 23.56 16.11
N THR A 202 7.83 24.12 14.96
CA THR A 202 7.09 25.22 14.32
C THR A 202 5.67 24.79 13.94
N ASP A 203 5.50 23.61 13.37
CA ASP A 203 4.17 23.11 13.00
C ASP A 203 3.33 22.77 14.24
N MET A 204 3.92 22.18 15.28
CA MET A 204 3.23 21.92 16.53
C MET A 204 2.74 23.22 17.20
N LEU A 205 3.55 24.29 17.21
CA LEU A 205 3.17 25.60 17.72
C LEU A 205 1.99 26.18 16.96
N LYS A 206 2.00 26.11 15.62
CA LYS A 206 0.86 26.56 14.80
C LYS A 206 -0.43 25.84 15.14
N TYR A 207 -0.36 24.49 15.32
CA TYR A 207 -1.55 23.72 15.66
C TYR A 207 -2.00 23.94 17.10
N SER A 208 -1.11 24.27 18.04
CA SER A 208 -1.47 24.59 19.41
C SER A 208 -2.33 25.88 19.52
N GLU A 209 -2.25 26.77 18.53
CA GLU A 209 -3.12 27.95 18.45
C GLU A 209 -4.56 27.60 18.02
N VAL A 210 -4.75 26.42 17.46
CA VAL A 210 -6.03 25.95 16.89
C VAL A 210 -6.69 24.94 17.79
N VAL A 211 -6.00 23.86 18.14
CA VAL A 211 -6.49 22.76 18.97
C VAL A 211 -5.87 22.83 20.37
N ASN A 212 -6.56 22.27 21.35
CA ASN A 212 -6.06 22.25 22.73
C ASN A 212 -5.20 21.00 22.96
N ILE A 213 -3.87 21.10 22.77
CA ILE A 213 -2.94 19.99 22.97
C ILE A 213 -2.88 19.64 24.45
N GLN A 214 -3.30 18.42 24.81
CA GLN A 214 -3.34 17.90 26.17
C GLN A 214 -2.07 17.14 26.53
N ALA A 215 -1.51 16.40 25.59
CA ALA A 215 -0.30 15.61 25.79
C ALA A 215 0.44 15.41 24.45
N VAL A 216 1.75 15.23 24.59
CA VAL A 216 2.68 14.84 23.52
C VAL A 216 3.44 13.63 24.01
N GLY A 217 3.49 12.55 23.18
CA GLY A 217 4.18 11.31 23.52
C GLY A 217 4.91 10.69 22.33
#